data_89b61228f00458e7c46ca969a0515a23
#
_entry.id   89b61228f00458e7c46ca969a0515a23
#
_cell.length_a   1.000
_cell.length_b   1.000
_cell.length_c   1.000
_cell.angle_alpha   90.00
_cell.angle_beta   90.00
_cell.angle_gamma   90.00
#
_symmetry.space_group_name_H-M   'P 1'
#
loop_
_entity.id
_entity.type
_entity.pdbx_description
1 polymer ?
#
loop_
_entity_poly.entity_id
_entity_poly.type
_entity_poly.pdbx_seq_one_letter_code
_entity_poly.pdbx_strand_id
1 'polypeptide(L)'
;ARVGIDEGAEVTLEANPDTVTREDLRALADAGFTRVSFGMQSAVARILATLDRTHTPERVPQVVEWAKDAGLATSIDLIYGTPGESLADWEASLRAALSYDSEHMSAYALVVEEGTKMGAQVSRGELPTPDPDDEAAKYELADALLGEAGYAWYEISNFARATASDR
;
A
#
# COMPACT_ATOMS: atom_id res chain seq x y z
N ALA A 1 -19.37 -29.15 4.32
CA ALA A 1 -18.19 -29.47 3.52
C ALA A 1 -17.03 -28.68 4.10
N ARG A 2 -15.86 -29.29 4.33
CA ARG A 2 -14.60 -28.55 4.61
C ARG A 2 -14.02 -28.20 3.23
N VAL A 3 -13.87 -26.91 2.97
CA VAL A 3 -13.12 -26.44 1.83
C VAL A 3 -11.65 -26.44 2.28
N GLY A 4 -10.80 -27.16 1.57
CA GLY A 4 -9.34 -27.12 1.78
C GLY A 4 -8.72 -25.92 1.08
N ILE A 5 -7.49 -25.58 1.46
CA ILE A 5 -6.61 -24.67 0.72
C ILE A 5 -5.75 -25.55 -0.18
N ASP A 6 -5.66 -25.20 -1.46
CA ASP A 6 -4.83 -25.94 -2.43
C ASP A 6 -3.35 -25.81 -2.07
N GLU A 7 -2.56 -26.84 -2.37
CA GLU A 7 -1.12 -26.79 -2.19
C GLU A 7 -0.52 -25.67 -3.07
N GLY A 8 0.26 -24.78 -2.46
CA GLY A 8 0.86 -23.64 -3.15
C GLY A 8 -0.07 -22.43 -3.32
N ALA A 9 -1.30 -22.47 -2.78
CA ALA A 9 -2.17 -21.29 -2.77
C ALA A 9 -1.54 -20.14 -1.98
N GLU A 10 -1.67 -18.92 -2.50
CA GLU A 10 -1.32 -17.73 -1.74
C GLU A 10 -2.36 -17.46 -0.65
N VAL A 11 -1.86 -17.29 0.57
CA VAL A 11 -2.67 -16.92 1.73
C VAL A 11 -2.16 -15.59 2.26
N THR A 12 -2.93 -14.53 2.01
CA THR A 12 -2.54 -13.14 2.33
C THR A 12 -3.34 -12.60 3.51
N LEU A 13 -2.67 -11.81 4.35
CA LEU A 13 -3.27 -11.01 5.42
C LEU A 13 -2.92 -9.54 5.22
N GLU A 14 -3.87 -8.65 5.45
CA GLU A 14 -3.63 -7.20 5.57
C GLU A 14 -3.25 -6.84 7.01
N ALA A 15 -2.25 -6.00 7.19
CA ALA A 15 -1.77 -5.58 8.49
C ALA A 15 -1.51 -4.07 8.56
N ASN A 16 -1.88 -3.48 9.70
CA ASN A 16 -1.43 -2.13 10.02
C ASN A 16 0.00 -2.22 10.57
N PRO A 17 0.95 -1.42 10.07
CA PRO A 17 2.35 -1.45 10.50
C PRO A 17 2.55 -1.29 12.01
N ASP A 18 1.69 -0.51 12.71
CA ASP A 18 1.81 -0.27 14.15
C ASP A 18 1.32 -1.44 15.02
N THR A 19 0.50 -2.34 14.46
CA THR A 19 -0.19 -3.37 15.25
C THR A 19 0.50 -4.73 15.23
N VAL A 20 1.50 -4.92 14.37
CA VAL A 20 2.21 -6.20 14.25
C VAL A 20 3.58 -6.14 14.89
N THR A 21 3.96 -7.26 15.50
CA THR A 21 5.29 -7.49 16.06
C THR A 21 6.05 -8.52 15.20
N ARG A 22 7.35 -8.66 15.45
CA ARG A 22 8.18 -9.71 14.82
C ARG A 22 7.66 -11.11 15.15
N GLU A 23 7.18 -11.30 16.36
CA GLU A 23 6.60 -12.57 16.83
C GLU A 23 5.30 -12.91 16.12
N ASP A 24 4.43 -11.91 15.89
CA ASP A 24 3.17 -12.10 15.16
C ASP A 24 3.45 -12.54 13.71
N LEU A 25 4.41 -11.91 13.04
CA LEU A 25 4.76 -12.25 11.65
C LEU A 25 5.32 -13.67 11.54
N ARG A 26 6.14 -14.11 12.50
CA ARG A 26 6.59 -15.50 12.57
C ARG A 26 5.44 -16.47 12.80
N ALA A 27 4.53 -16.15 13.73
CA ALA A 27 3.36 -16.98 13.98
C ALA A 27 2.43 -17.09 12.77
N LEU A 28 2.30 -16.02 11.97
CA LEU A 28 1.56 -16.05 10.70
C LEU A 28 2.22 -16.99 9.69
N ALA A 29 3.54 -16.90 9.51
CA ALA A 29 4.28 -17.81 8.63
C ALA A 29 4.14 -19.27 9.08
N ASP A 30 4.28 -19.54 10.37
CA ASP A 30 4.10 -20.89 10.95
C ASP A 30 2.66 -21.40 10.79
N ALA A 31 1.67 -20.52 10.73
CA ALA A 31 0.26 -20.84 10.48
C ALA A 31 -0.07 -21.07 9.01
N GLY A 32 0.89 -20.87 8.09
CA GLY A 32 0.74 -21.12 6.67
C GLY A 32 0.34 -19.90 5.85
N PHE A 33 0.41 -18.69 6.40
CA PHE A 33 0.33 -17.46 5.58
C PHE A 33 1.59 -17.37 4.71
N THR A 34 1.41 -16.86 3.49
CA THR A 34 2.50 -16.77 2.49
C THR A 34 2.86 -15.32 2.17
N ARG A 35 1.92 -14.39 2.39
CA ARG A 35 2.11 -12.95 2.14
C ARG A 35 1.44 -12.09 3.22
N VAL A 36 2.02 -10.93 3.47
CA VAL A 36 1.40 -9.88 4.27
C VAL A 36 1.39 -8.56 3.49
N SER A 37 0.24 -7.86 3.46
CA SER A 37 0.10 -6.53 2.90
C SER A 37 0.11 -5.48 4.01
N PHE A 38 0.98 -4.48 3.87
CA PHE A 38 1.10 -3.40 4.84
C PHE A 38 0.47 -2.11 4.29
N GLY A 39 -0.52 -1.61 5.01
CA GLY A 39 -1.16 -0.32 4.71
C GLY A 39 -0.24 0.86 5.03
N MET A 40 0.75 1.14 4.18
CA MET A 40 1.63 2.31 4.31
C MET A 40 0.89 3.61 4.03
N GLN A 41 0.03 3.62 3.03
CA GLN A 41 -0.78 4.72 2.52
C GLN A 41 0.04 5.90 1.98
N SER A 42 0.96 6.48 2.74
CA SER A 42 1.86 7.57 2.34
C SER A 42 3.14 7.54 3.17
N ALA A 43 4.25 8.04 2.61
CA ALA A 43 5.49 8.34 3.35
C ALA A 43 5.46 9.74 4.01
N VAL A 44 4.45 10.53 3.74
CA VAL A 44 4.37 11.94 4.17
C VAL A 44 3.44 12.07 5.36
N ALA A 45 3.99 12.42 6.53
CA ALA A 45 3.25 12.44 7.80
C ALA A 45 1.98 13.31 7.77
N ARG A 46 2.01 14.47 7.08
CA ARG A 46 0.80 15.32 6.97
C ARG A 46 -0.31 14.68 6.14
N ILE A 47 0.05 13.86 5.14
CA ILE A 47 -0.90 13.10 4.32
C ILE A 47 -1.52 11.98 5.15
N LEU A 48 -0.72 11.25 5.92
CA LEU A 48 -1.22 10.26 6.88
C LEU A 48 -2.20 10.88 7.88
N ALA A 49 -1.90 12.07 8.39
CA ALA A 49 -2.81 12.79 9.29
C ALA A 49 -4.15 13.14 8.61
N THR A 50 -4.13 13.52 7.33
CA THR A 50 -5.35 13.77 6.55
C THR A 50 -6.18 12.49 6.36
N LEU A 51 -5.51 11.35 6.19
CA LEU A 51 -6.13 10.02 6.09
C LEU A 51 -6.57 9.43 7.45
N ASP A 52 -6.41 10.18 8.53
CA ASP A 52 -6.69 9.72 9.91
C ASP A 52 -5.87 8.47 10.29
N ARG A 53 -4.62 8.41 9.80
CA ARG A 53 -3.66 7.34 10.10
C ARG A 53 -2.67 7.80 11.17
N THR A 54 -2.40 6.93 12.12
CA THR A 54 -1.56 7.24 13.30
C THR A 54 -0.16 6.66 13.21
N HIS A 55 0.08 5.71 12.29
CA HIS A 55 1.39 5.09 12.15
C HIS A 55 2.43 6.08 11.63
N THR A 56 3.68 5.85 12.01
CA THR A 56 4.81 6.63 11.52
C THR A 56 5.40 5.98 10.27
N PRO A 57 5.82 6.77 9.25
CA PRO A 57 6.44 6.22 8.04
C PRO A 57 7.62 5.29 8.33
N GLU A 58 8.38 5.57 9.38
CA GLU A 58 9.57 4.81 9.79
C GLU A 58 9.24 3.39 10.28
N ARG A 59 7.98 3.14 10.62
CA ARG A 59 7.54 1.81 11.06
C ARG A 59 7.47 0.82 9.90
N VAL A 60 7.13 1.30 8.70
CA VAL A 60 6.91 0.45 7.52
C VAL A 60 8.14 -0.37 7.14
N PRO A 61 9.34 0.21 6.93
CA PRO A 61 10.52 -0.59 6.57
C PRO A 61 10.87 -1.64 7.63
N GLN A 62 10.64 -1.36 8.91
CA GLN A 62 10.89 -2.29 10.00
C GLN A 62 9.99 -3.53 9.92
N VAL A 63 8.69 -3.37 9.69
CA VAL A 63 7.76 -4.51 9.60
C VAL A 63 7.96 -5.30 8.31
N VAL A 64 8.34 -4.63 7.21
CA VAL A 64 8.70 -5.31 5.95
C VAL A 64 9.94 -6.20 6.16
N GLU A 65 10.98 -5.71 6.82
CA GLU A 65 12.17 -6.50 7.17
C GLU A 65 11.78 -7.73 8.01
N TRP A 66 10.95 -7.54 9.03
CA TRP A 66 10.50 -8.65 9.89
C TRP A 66 9.67 -9.69 9.13
N ALA A 67 8.83 -9.26 8.17
CA ALA A 67 8.06 -10.17 7.34
C ALA A 67 8.98 -11.01 6.44
N LYS A 68 9.96 -10.38 5.80
CA LYS A 68 10.98 -11.06 4.99
C LYS A 68 11.81 -12.04 5.81
N ASP A 69 12.22 -11.66 7.03
CA ASP A 69 12.92 -12.56 7.97
C ASP A 69 12.08 -13.77 8.36
N ALA A 70 10.75 -13.63 8.36
CA ALA A 70 9.83 -14.74 8.63
C ALA A 70 9.53 -15.59 7.38
N GLY A 71 10.05 -15.21 6.21
CA GLY A 71 9.80 -15.91 4.94
C GLY A 71 8.47 -15.57 4.28
N LEU A 72 7.82 -14.47 4.69
CA LEU A 72 6.59 -13.97 4.08
C LEU A 72 6.94 -13.07 2.89
N ALA A 73 6.22 -13.23 1.78
CA ALA A 73 6.18 -12.22 0.73
C ALA A 73 5.51 -10.94 1.26
N THR A 74 5.84 -9.79 0.67
CA THR A 74 5.34 -8.49 1.15
C THR A 74 4.61 -7.73 0.06
N SER A 75 3.55 -7.03 0.46
CA SER A 75 2.84 -6.04 -0.35
C SER A 75 2.80 -4.71 0.39
N ILE A 76 2.85 -3.62 -0.35
CA ILE A 76 2.71 -2.25 0.18
C ILE A 76 1.49 -1.61 -0.46
N ASP A 77 0.57 -1.14 0.37
CA ASP A 77 -0.62 -0.43 -0.08
C ASP A 77 -0.42 1.08 0.08
N LEU A 78 -0.63 1.81 -1.01
CA LEU A 78 -0.50 3.25 -1.11
C LEU A 78 -1.83 3.87 -1.53
N ILE A 79 -2.09 5.10 -1.08
CA ILE A 79 -3.26 5.89 -1.47
C ILE A 79 -2.79 7.22 -2.03
N TYR A 80 -3.22 7.56 -3.25
CA TYR A 80 -2.99 8.86 -3.88
C TYR A 80 -4.29 9.66 -4.04
N GLY A 81 -4.17 10.96 -4.34
CA GLY A 81 -5.32 11.84 -4.47
C GLY A 81 -5.85 12.33 -3.12
N THR A 82 -5.09 12.16 -2.04
CA THR A 82 -5.47 12.70 -0.72
C THR A 82 -5.53 14.22 -0.76
N PRO A 83 -6.60 14.86 -0.22
CA PRO A 83 -6.71 16.30 -0.18
C PRO A 83 -5.44 17.00 0.34
N GLY A 84 -4.87 17.88 -0.48
CA GLY A 84 -3.64 18.60 -0.16
C GLY A 84 -2.34 17.82 -0.45
N GLU A 85 -2.41 16.64 -1.04
CA GLU A 85 -1.25 15.90 -1.51
C GLU A 85 -0.75 16.47 -2.84
N SER A 86 0.50 16.89 -2.90
CA SER A 86 1.16 17.28 -4.15
C SER A 86 1.71 16.08 -4.93
N LEU A 87 1.98 16.27 -6.23
CA LEU A 87 2.65 15.25 -7.04
C LEU A 87 4.03 14.86 -6.45
N ALA A 88 4.74 15.81 -5.85
CA ALA A 88 6.02 15.54 -5.20
C ALA A 88 5.88 14.71 -3.91
N ASP A 89 4.80 14.86 -3.15
CA ASP A 89 4.52 14.00 -1.98
C ASP A 89 4.20 12.57 -2.42
N TRP A 90 3.43 12.44 -3.51
CA TRP A 90 3.14 11.15 -4.09
C TRP A 90 4.41 10.45 -4.61
N GLU A 91 5.26 11.18 -5.35
CA GLU A 91 6.55 10.66 -5.78
C GLU A 91 7.42 10.20 -4.61
N ALA A 92 7.48 10.98 -3.53
CA ALA A 92 8.23 10.61 -2.33
C ALA A 92 7.69 9.31 -1.71
N SER A 93 6.36 9.12 -1.68
CA SER A 93 5.73 7.90 -1.19
C SER A 93 6.04 6.69 -2.05
N LEU A 94 5.97 6.82 -3.38
CA LEU A 94 6.34 5.76 -4.33
C LEU A 94 7.82 5.35 -4.18
N ARG A 95 8.73 6.32 -4.13
CA ARG A 95 10.17 6.05 -3.98
C ARG A 95 10.49 5.39 -2.66
N ALA A 96 9.83 5.81 -1.57
CA ALA A 96 9.98 5.16 -0.27
C ALA A 96 9.51 3.69 -0.34
N ALA A 97 8.32 3.43 -0.88
CA ALA A 97 7.80 2.07 -1.02
C ALA A 97 8.69 1.19 -1.90
N LEU A 98 9.21 1.73 -3.02
CA LEU A 98 10.16 1.04 -3.89
C LEU A 98 11.45 0.63 -3.18
N SER A 99 11.93 1.46 -2.22
CA SER A 99 13.14 1.17 -1.45
C SER A 99 13.00 -0.04 -0.51
N TYR A 100 11.78 -0.47 -0.21
CA TYR A 100 11.53 -1.63 0.67
C TYR A 100 11.61 -2.96 -0.07
N ASP A 101 11.71 -2.93 -1.40
CA ASP A 101 11.93 -4.13 -2.22
C ASP A 101 10.86 -5.21 -1.99
N SER A 102 9.59 -4.81 -1.97
CA SER A 102 8.43 -5.70 -1.87
C SER A 102 8.11 -6.35 -3.21
N GLU A 103 7.45 -7.51 -3.19
CA GLU A 103 7.08 -8.25 -4.39
C GLU A 103 5.84 -7.66 -5.08
N HIS A 104 5.02 -6.94 -4.31
CA HIS A 104 3.75 -6.40 -4.76
C HIS A 104 3.52 -4.99 -4.22
N MET A 105 2.81 -4.17 -4.98
CA MET A 105 2.32 -2.85 -4.57
C MET A 105 0.91 -2.62 -5.07
N SER A 106 0.09 -2.00 -4.22
CA SER A 106 -1.22 -1.47 -4.60
C SER A 106 -1.17 0.05 -4.51
N ALA A 107 -1.66 0.74 -5.54
CA ALA A 107 -1.77 2.20 -5.59
C ALA A 107 -3.23 2.57 -5.86
N TYR A 108 -3.95 2.94 -4.80
CA TYR A 108 -5.38 3.24 -4.85
C TYR A 108 -5.63 4.74 -4.97
N ALA A 109 -6.51 5.15 -5.87
CA ALA A 109 -7.08 6.50 -5.84
C ALA A 109 -7.98 6.65 -4.61
N LEU A 110 -7.85 7.74 -3.88
CA LEU A 110 -8.73 8.04 -2.76
C LEU A 110 -10.14 8.37 -3.26
N VAL A 111 -11.12 7.63 -2.78
CA VAL A 111 -12.54 7.97 -2.99
C VAL A 111 -13.08 8.67 -1.73
N VAL A 112 -13.52 9.92 -1.90
CA VAL A 112 -14.15 10.68 -0.82
C VAL A 112 -15.65 10.39 -0.81
N GLU A 113 -16.11 9.57 0.15
CA GLU A 113 -17.51 9.18 0.26
C GLU A 113 -18.32 10.15 1.11
N GLU A 114 -19.56 10.43 0.67
CA GLU A 114 -20.54 11.16 1.46
C GLU A 114 -20.82 10.46 2.79
N GLY A 115 -21.07 11.22 3.86
CA GLY A 115 -21.34 10.68 5.18
C GLY A 115 -20.11 10.29 6.00
N THR A 116 -18.90 10.31 5.39
CA THR A 116 -17.64 10.16 6.13
C THR A 116 -17.18 11.48 6.74
N LYS A 117 -16.26 11.41 7.70
CA LYS A 117 -15.61 12.60 8.29
C LYS A 117 -14.96 13.46 7.20
N MET A 118 -14.20 12.82 6.31
CA MET A 118 -13.53 13.49 5.19
C MET A 118 -14.52 14.09 4.20
N GLY A 119 -15.57 13.35 3.81
CA GLY A 119 -16.63 13.86 2.95
C GLY A 119 -17.31 15.10 3.52
N ALA A 120 -17.56 15.11 4.83
CA ALA A 120 -18.10 16.28 5.51
C ALA A 120 -17.13 17.48 5.52
N GLN A 121 -15.83 17.24 5.67
CA GLN A 121 -14.80 18.29 5.61
C GLN A 121 -14.67 18.90 4.21
N VAL A 122 -14.69 18.05 3.16
CA VAL A 122 -14.70 18.50 1.77
C VAL A 122 -15.95 19.31 1.46
N SER A 123 -17.13 18.81 1.85
CA SER A 123 -18.41 19.53 1.64
C SER A 123 -18.47 20.89 2.31
N ARG A 124 -17.78 21.10 3.43
CA ARG A 124 -17.66 22.38 4.14
C ARG A 124 -16.52 23.28 3.62
N GLY A 125 -15.74 22.80 2.64
CA GLY A 125 -14.57 23.52 2.12
C GLY A 125 -13.38 23.58 3.09
N GLU A 126 -13.35 22.72 4.10
CA GLU A 126 -12.22 22.58 5.04
C GLU A 126 -11.05 21.79 4.39
N LEU A 127 -11.37 20.90 3.48
CA LEU A 127 -10.43 20.18 2.63
C LEU A 127 -10.76 20.46 1.15
N PRO A 128 -9.75 20.50 0.25
CA PRO A 128 -9.99 20.67 -1.17
C PRO A 128 -10.74 19.43 -1.75
N THR A 129 -11.57 19.69 -2.75
CA THR A 129 -12.19 18.61 -3.52
C THR A 129 -11.10 17.88 -4.32
N PRO A 130 -11.12 16.55 -4.41
CA PRO A 130 -10.25 15.80 -5.32
C PRO A 130 -10.37 16.32 -6.76
N ASP A 131 -9.23 16.43 -7.44
CA ASP A 131 -9.13 16.89 -8.82
C ASP A 131 -8.82 15.69 -9.72
N PRO A 132 -9.69 15.35 -10.69
CA PRO A 132 -9.47 14.22 -11.59
C PRO A 132 -8.19 14.32 -12.43
N ASP A 133 -7.78 15.53 -12.82
CA ASP A 133 -6.57 15.74 -13.62
C ASP A 133 -5.31 15.51 -12.75
N ASP A 134 -5.34 15.91 -11.48
CA ASP A 134 -4.28 15.62 -10.51
C ASP A 134 -4.21 14.12 -10.21
N GLU A 135 -5.35 13.46 -10.05
CA GLU A 135 -5.40 12.00 -9.86
C GLU A 135 -4.84 11.24 -11.07
N ALA A 136 -5.17 11.67 -12.31
CA ALA A 136 -4.64 11.09 -13.53
C ALA A 136 -3.11 11.26 -13.60
N ALA A 137 -2.58 12.45 -13.30
CA ALA A 137 -1.13 12.69 -13.27
C ALA A 137 -0.41 11.80 -12.22
N LYS A 138 -1.03 11.57 -11.07
CA LYS A 138 -0.49 10.68 -10.03
C LYS A 138 -0.51 9.22 -10.46
N TYR A 139 -1.57 8.79 -11.14
CA TYR A 139 -1.63 7.44 -11.72
C TYR A 139 -0.52 7.23 -12.75
N GLU A 140 -0.36 8.16 -13.70
CA GLU A 140 0.70 8.09 -14.71
C GLU A 140 2.10 8.05 -14.08
N LEU A 141 2.34 8.82 -13.02
CA LEU A 141 3.60 8.78 -12.29
C LEU A 141 3.84 7.42 -11.61
N ALA A 142 2.80 6.82 -11.02
CA ALA A 142 2.90 5.49 -10.42
C ALA A 142 3.24 4.44 -11.48
N ASP A 143 2.51 4.42 -12.59
CA ASP A 143 2.74 3.48 -13.70
C ASP A 143 4.19 3.59 -14.23
N ALA A 144 4.67 4.80 -14.45
CA ALA A 144 6.04 5.04 -14.93
C ALA A 144 7.10 4.55 -13.93
N LEU A 145 7.03 4.96 -12.65
CA LEU A 145 8.05 4.62 -11.66
C LEU A 145 8.02 3.13 -11.29
N LEU A 146 6.85 2.52 -11.17
CA LEU A 146 6.72 1.10 -10.88
C LEU A 146 7.18 0.27 -12.09
N GLY A 147 6.83 0.66 -13.31
CA GLY A 147 7.30 0.03 -14.55
C GLY A 147 8.82 0.08 -14.70
N GLU A 148 9.45 1.24 -14.44
CA GLU A 148 10.92 1.39 -14.43
C GLU A 148 11.59 0.49 -13.38
N ALA A 149 10.92 0.26 -12.25
CA ALA A 149 11.40 -0.61 -11.18
C ALA A 149 11.12 -2.11 -11.42
N GLY A 150 10.53 -2.47 -12.56
CA GLY A 150 10.29 -3.86 -12.97
C GLY A 150 8.99 -4.46 -12.43
N TYR A 151 8.05 -3.63 -11.99
CA TYR A 151 6.69 -4.08 -11.68
C TYR A 151 5.84 -4.04 -12.94
N ALA A 152 4.97 -5.03 -13.10
CA ALA A 152 3.96 -5.08 -14.15
C ALA A 152 2.58 -4.80 -13.53
N TRP A 153 1.86 -3.88 -14.15
CA TRP A 153 0.44 -3.66 -13.86
C TRP A 153 -0.37 -4.89 -14.34
N TYR A 154 -1.28 -5.40 -13.52
CA TYR A 154 -2.10 -6.55 -13.89
C TYR A 154 -3.59 -6.40 -13.56
N GLU A 155 -3.93 -5.50 -12.66
CA GLU A 155 -5.30 -5.17 -12.27
C GLU A 155 -5.36 -3.72 -11.79
N ILE A 156 -6.51 -3.08 -11.92
CA ILE A 156 -6.81 -1.63 -11.77
C ILE A 156 -5.82 -0.83 -10.90
N SER A 157 -5.42 -1.32 -9.74
CA SER A 157 -4.54 -0.62 -8.79
C SER A 157 -3.32 -1.45 -8.39
N ASN A 158 -3.13 -2.62 -8.97
CA ASN A 158 -2.18 -3.62 -8.51
C ASN A 158 -1.01 -3.81 -9.46
N PHE A 159 0.17 -3.85 -8.88
CA PHE A 159 1.45 -3.99 -9.57
C PHE A 159 2.25 -5.11 -8.88
N ALA A 160 2.77 -6.05 -9.65
CA ALA A 160 3.59 -7.13 -9.14
C ALA A 160 4.91 -7.21 -9.89
N ARG A 161 5.99 -7.61 -9.22
CA ARG A 161 7.23 -7.98 -9.91
C ARG A 161 7.01 -9.25 -10.69
N ALA A 162 7.45 -9.26 -11.95
CA ALA A 162 7.46 -10.46 -12.76
C ALA A 162 8.38 -11.50 -12.09
N THR A 163 7.80 -12.62 -11.68
CA THR A 163 8.56 -13.76 -11.17
C THR A 163 9.22 -14.50 -12.34
N ALA A 164 10.26 -15.28 -12.07
CA ALA A 164 10.93 -16.08 -13.11
C ALA A 164 10.01 -17.13 -13.77
N SER A 165 8.84 -17.40 -13.17
CA SER A 165 7.81 -18.30 -13.68
C SER A 165 6.83 -17.64 -14.66
N ASP A 166 6.87 -16.31 -14.80
CA ASP A 166 5.96 -15.55 -15.68
C ASP A 166 6.61 -15.19 -17.03
N ARG A 167 7.80 -15.75 -17.34
CA ARG A 167 8.54 -15.54 -18.60
C ARG A 167 8.49 -16.76 -19.50
#